data_580dfda1d893d76b1ba424b7cb29510c
#
_entry.id   580dfda1d893d76b1ba424b7cb29510c
#
_cell.length_a   1.000
_cell.length_b   1.000
_cell.length_c   1.000
_cell.angle_alpha   90.00
_cell.angle_beta   90.00
_cell.angle_gamma   90.00
#
_symmetry.space_group_name_H-M   'P 1'
#
loop_
_entity.id
_entity.type
_entity.pdbx_description
1 polymer ?
#
loop_
_entity_poly.entity_id
_entity_poly.type
_entity_poly.pdbx_seq_one_letter_code
_entity_poly.pdbx_strand_id
1 'polypeptide(L)'
;NVVSMIFQEPMTDLNPVFRIGDQGNEVIERHDGAGKSKEDIKARTIELLEMVGIANSEGVYKMFPHELSGGMRQRVMIAMALACNPRIIIADEPTTALDVTIQAQVLDLLRNLKDKINSSIMFITHDLGVIAEMADYVVVMYAGRIIEKGTAEEIFAHPAHPYNIGLMASKPVVGKQVDKLYSIPGKVPNPINMPNYCYFKDRCEMCVEKCDGAYPCEVSLSPTHKVSCYRYYDKKEEN
;
A
#
# COMPACT_ATOMS: atom_id res chain seq x y z
N ASN A 1 3.87 1.52 20.75
CA ASN A 1 4.30 1.44 19.36
C ASN A 1 3.55 2.46 18.51
N VAL A 2 4.25 3.28 17.71
CA VAL A 2 3.57 4.33 16.91
C VAL A 2 3.26 3.83 15.50
N VAL A 3 4.11 2.95 14.98
CA VAL A 3 4.04 2.43 13.61
C VAL A 3 4.07 0.91 13.65
N SER A 4 3.20 0.26 12.89
CA SER A 4 3.22 -1.18 12.62
C SER A 4 3.21 -1.43 11.11
N MET A 5 3.64 -2.62 10.70
CA MET A 5 3.72 -3.00 9.28
C MET A 5 3.02 -4.34 9.04
N ILE A 6 2.28 -4.41 7.96
CA ILE A 6 1.73 -5.62 7.36
C ILE A 6 2.57 -5.89 6.13
N PHE A 7 3.28 -7.01 6.12
CA PHE A 7 4.21 -7.38 5.05
C PHE A 7 3.51 -8.04 3.87
N GLN A 8 4.20 -8.12 2.74
CA GLN A 8 3.69 -8.59 1.45
C GLN A 8 3.33 -10.07 1.44
N GLU A 9 4.12 -10.91 2.13
CA GLU A 9 3.99 -12.37 2.04
C GLU A 9 3.66 -13.02 3.38
N PRO A 10 2.37 -13.32 3.68
CA PRO A 10 1.98 -13.98 4.93
C PRO A 10 2.55 -15.40 5.09
N MET A 11 3.09 -15.98 4.02
CA MET A 11 3.69 -17.31 4.03
C MET A 11 5.09 -17.32 4.63
N THR A 12 5.84 -16.23 4.48
CA THR A 12 7.23 -16.10 4.94
C THR A 12 7.35 -15.35 6.26
N ASP A 13 6.36 -14.51 6.60
CA ASP A 13 6.42 -13.63 7.75
C ASP A 13 5.93 -14.28 9.05
N LEU A 14 5.02 -15.27 8.94
CA LEU A 14 4.67 -16.11 10.07
C LEU A 14 5.68 -17.24 10.21
N ASN A 15 6.28 -17.37 11.39
CA ASN A 15 7.22 -18.45 11.67
C ASN A 15 6.50 -19.80 11.69
N PRO A 16 6.80 -20.75 10.77
CA PRO A 16 6.04 -21.98 10.61
C PRO A 16 6.17 -22.97 11.77
N VAL A 17 7.16 -22.82 12.64
CA VAL A 17 7.42 -23.73 13.76
C VAL A 17 6.83 -23.25 15.09
N PHE A 18 6.24 -22.05 15.12
CA PHE A 18 5.53 -21.53 16.29
C PHE A 18 4.03 -21.44 16.05
N ARG A 19 3.25 -21.65 17.09
CA ARG A 19 1.78 -21.48 17.01
C ARG A 19 1.42 -20.01 16.83
N ILE A 20 0.25 -19.77 16.26
CA ILE A 20 -0.28 -18.41 16.05
C ILE A 20 -0.36 -17.64 17.37
N GLY A 21 -0.84 -18.29 18.43
CA GLY A 21 -0.96 -17.69 19.75
C GLY A 21 0.39 -17.30 20.35
N ASP A 22 1.41 -18.12 20.18
CA ASP A 22 2.76 -17.82 20.71
C ASP A 22 3.34 -16.58 20.03
N GLN A 23 3.18 -16.47 18.70
CA GLN A 23 3.65 -15.31 17.92
C GLN A 23 2.86 -14.04 18.28
N GLY A 24 1.53 -14.13 18.44
CA GLY A 24 0.71 -13.00 18.88
C GLY A 24 1.05 -12.53 20.28
N ASN A 25 1.29 -13.46 21.20
CA ASN A 25 1.69 -13.14 22.56
C ASN A 25 3.06 -12.45 22.58
N GLU A 26 4.04 -12.94 21.80
CA GLU A 26 5.37 -12.34 21.73
C GLU A 26 5.32 -10.87 21.33
N VAL A 27 4.48 -10.51 20.34
CA VAL A 27 4.30 -9.12 19.91
C VAL A 27 3.79 -8.26 21.08
N ILE A 28 2.78 -8.74 21.82
CA ILE A 28 2.20 -8.01 22.95
C ILE A 28 3.21 -7.90 24.08
N GLU A 29 3.89 -8.99 24.44
CA GLU A 29 4.88 -9.02 25.51
C GLU A 29 6.02 -8.02 25.28
N ARG A 30 6.53 -7.96 24.06
CA ARG A 30 7.62 -7.05 23.70
C ARG A 30 7.26 -5.57 23.73
N HIS A 31 6.03 -5.24 23.33
CA HIS A 31 5.67 -3.85 23.06
C HIS A 31 4.65 -3.24 24.04
N ASP A 32 3.82 -4.07 24.68
CA ASP A 32 2.73 -3.64 25.56
C ASP A 32 2.53 -4.57 26.77
N GLY A 33 3.48 -5.44 27.03
CA GLY A 33 3.39 -6.47 28.09
C GLY A 33 3.68 -5.97 29.51
N ALA A 34 4.11 -4.72 29.69
CA ALA A 34 4.49 -4.20 31.00
C ALA A 34 3.31 -4.27 32.01
N GLY A 35 3.46 -5.13 33.02
CA GLY A 35 2.45 -5.31 34.08
C GLY A 35 1.27 -6.20 33.72
N LYS A 36 1.27 -6.85 32.53
CA LYS A 36 0.21 -7.80 32.13
C LYS A 36 0.56 -9.23 32.54
N SER A 37 -0.45 -9.99 32.95
CA SER A 37 -0.30 -11.42 33.18
C SER A 37 -0.25 -12.19 31.84
N LYS A 38 0.19 -13.44 31.87
CA LYS A 38 0.14 -14.33 30.68
C LYS A 38 -1.30 -14.56 30.20
N GLU A 39 -2.22 -14.61 31.14
CA GLU A 39 -3.66 -14.75 30.87
C GLU A 39 -4.22 -13.53 30.15
N ASP A 40 -3.84 -12.31 30.55
CA ASP A 40 -4.25 -11.06 29.91
C ASP A 40 -3.70 -10.97 28.49
N ILE A 41 -2.43 -11.34 28.28
CA ILE A 41 -1.79 -11.34 26.97
C ILE A 41 -2.48 -12.33 26.03
N LYS A 42 -2.75 -13.55 26.52
CA LYS A 42 -3.49 -14.56 25.77
C LYS A 42 -4.92 -14.07 25.40
N ALA A 43 -5.64 -13.51 26.37
CA ALA A 43 -6.98 -12.97 26.14
C ALA A 43 -6.95 -11.87 25.07
N ARG A 44 -5.96 -10.97 25.12
CA ARG A 44 -5.78 -9.92 24.12
C ARG A 44 -5.46 -10.48 22.74
N THR A 45 -4.62 -11.51 22.64
CA THR A 45 -4.33 -12.17 21.37
C THR A 45 -5.60 -12.77 20.77
N ILE A 46 -6.42 -13.44 21.55
CA ILE A 46 -7.70 -14.01 21.09
C ILE A 46 -8.66 -12.91 20.63
N GLU A 47 -8.79 -11.84 21.40
CA GLU A 47 -9.61 -10.67 21.03
C GLU A 47 -9.18 -10.06 19.68
N LEU A 48 -7.88 -9.95 19.44
CA LEU A 48 -7.34 -9.46 18.16
C LEU A 48 -7.71 -10.38 17.00
N LEU A 49 -7.64 -11.70 17.19
CA LEU A 49 -8.06 -12.68 16.18
C LEU A 49 -9.57 -12.57 15.89
N GLU A 50 -10.39 -12.33 16.91
CA GLU A 50 -11.83 -12.07 16.72
C GLU A 50 -12.09 -10.77 15.98
N MET A 51 -11.35 -9.71 16.32
CA MET A 51 -11.47 -8.39 15.69
C MET A 51 -11.22 -8.43 14.17
N VAL A 52 -10.32 -9.30 13.72
CA VAL A 52 -10.06 -9.52 12.29
C VAL A 52 -11.01 -10.54 11.63
N GLY A 53 -12.03 -10.99 12.34
CA GLY A 53 -13.09 -11.87 11.81
C GLY A 53 -12.71 -13.35 11.71
N ILE A 54 -11.87 -13.84 12.61
CA ILE A 54 -11.58 -15.28 12.73
C ILE A 54 -12.65 -15.91 13.64
N ALA A 55 -13.51 -16.75 13.08
CA ALA A 55 -14.67 -17.31 13.78
C ALA A 55 -14.33 -18.24 14.95
N ASN A 56 -13.21 -18.96 14.89
CA ASN A 56 -12.73 -19.88 15.94
C ASN A 56 -11.37 -19.42 16.44
N SER A 57 -11.31 -18.23 17.05
CA SER A 57 -10.08 -17.59 17.50
C SER A 57 -9.30 -18.43 18.51
N GLU A 58 -9.97 -19.09 19.46
CA GLU A 58 -9.33 -20.00 20.41
C GLU A 58 -8.73 -21.26 19.73
N GLY A 59 -9.38 -21.78 18.71
CA GLY A 59 -8.87 -22.90 17.91
C GLY A 59 -7.65 -22.47 17.12
N VAL A 60 -7.75 -21.34 16.41
CA VAL A 60 -6.67 -20.77 15.59
C VAL A 60 -5.48 -20.35 16.45
N TYR A 61 -5.67 -19.86 17.65
CA TYR A 61 -4.61 -19.56 18.62
C TYR A 61 -3.66 -20.77 18.83
N LYS A 62 -4.18 -22.01 18.79
CA LYS A 62 -3.41 -23.25 19.01
C LYS A 62 -2.81 -23.82 17.72
N MET A 63 -3.21 -23.34 16.55
CA MET A 63 -2.77 -23.82 15.24
C MET A 63 -1.41 -23.26 14.85
N PHE A 64 -0.75 -23.95 13.93
CA PHE A 64 0.44 -23.49 13.23
C PHE A 64 0.06 -22.77 11.92
N PRO A 65 0.92 -21.89 11.39
CA PRO A 65 0.64 -21.17 10.15
C PRO A 65 0.27 -22.07 8.96
N HIS A 66 0.89 -23.23 8.82
CA HIS A 66 0.64 -24.15 7.72
C HIS A 66 -0.75 -24.81 7.76
N GLU A 67 -1.44 -24.80 8.90
CA GLU A 67 -2.81 -25.30 9.05
C GLU A 67 -3.87 -24.27 8.63
N LEU A 68 -3.48 -23.03 8.31
CA LEU A 68 -4.37 -21.93 7.95
C LEU A 68 -4.41 -21.70 6.44
N SER A 69 -5.57 -21.27 5.91
CA SER A 69 -5.69 -20.76 4.54
C SER A 69 -4.91 -19.43 4.37
N GLY A 70 -4.62 -19.05 3.11
CA GLY A 70 -3.93 -17.78 2.82
C GLY A 70 -4.64 -16.56 3.41
N GLY A 71 -5.95 -16.48 3.25
CA GLY A 71 -6.75 -15.39 3.82
C GLY A 71 -6.77 -15.38 5.37
N MET A 72 -6.74 -16.56 6.00
CA MET A 72 -6.63 -16.63 7.47
C MET A 72 -5.26 -16.16 7.96
N ARG A 73 -4.17 -16.52 7.28
CA ARG A 73 -2.82 -16.05 7.60
C ARG A 73 -2.73 -14.54 7.47
N GLN A 74 -3.31 -13.96 6.39
CA GLN A 74 -3.36 -12.51 6.21
C GLN A 74 -4.10 -11.82 7.36
N ARG A 75 -5.25 -12.35 7.79
CA ARG A 75 -5.99 -11.83 8.94
C ARG A 75 -5.19 -11.91 10.24
N VAL A 76 -4.45 -13.00 10.46
CA VAL A 76 -3.55 -13.15 11.60
C VAL A 76 -2.44 -12.09 11.59
N MET A 77 -1.81 -11.83 10.45
CA MET A 77 -0.80 -10.77 10.32
C MET A 77 -1.38 -9.38 10.61
N ILE A 78 -2.60 -9.11 10.11
CA ILE A 78 -3.31 -7.87 10.43
C ILE A 78 -3.56 -7.78 11.95
N ALA A 79 -4.01 -8.86 12.60
CA ALA A 79 -4.22 -8.90 14.05
C ALA A 79 -2.92 -8.59 14.83
N MET A 80 -1.80 -9.16 14.41
CA MET A 80 -0.49 -8.88 15.02
C MET A 80 -0.06 -7.42 14.81
N ALA A 81 -0.28 -6.85 13.64
CA ALA A 81 0.02 -5.44 13.37
C ALA A 81 -0.82 -4.50 14.25
N LEU A 82 -2.03 -4.90 14.63
CA LEU A 82 -2.93 -4.13 15.50
C LEU A 82 -2.63 -4.29 17.00
N ALA A 83 -1.82 -5.28 17.39
CA ALA A 83 -1.65 -5.69 18.78
C ALA A 83 -1.30 -4.54 19.75
N CYS A 84 -0.56 -3.55 19.26
CA CYS A 84 -0.08 -2.42 20.05
C CYS A 84 -0.82 -1.09 19.76
N ASN A 85 -2.01 -1.14 19.20
CA ASN A 85 -2.82 0.02 18.84
C ASN A 85 -1.99 1.11 18.13
N PRO A 86 -1.38 0.83 16.97
CA PRO A 86 -0.50 1.75 16.27
C PRO A 86 -1.27 2.96 15.76
N ARG A 87 -0.61 4.13 15.67
CA ARG A 87 -1.17 5.32 15.03
C ARG A 87 -1.06 5.28 13.50
N ILE A 88 -0.08 4.53 12.99
CA ILE A 88 0.17 4.36 11.56
C ILE A 88 0.36 2.88 11.26
N ILE A 89 -0.33 2.39 10.25
CA ILE A 89 -0.16 1.04 9.71
C ILE A 89 0.40 1.18 8.29
N ILE A 90 1.56 0.57 8.03
CA ILE A 90 2.10 0.42 6.68
C ILE A 90 1.61 -0.93 6.16
N ALA A 91 0.84 -0.93 5.08
CA ALA A 91 0.34 -2.13 4.43
C ALA A 91 1.06 -2.29 3.07
N ASP A 92 2.06 -3.16 3.05
CA ASP A 92 2.89 -3.40 1.86
C ASP A 92 2.29 -4.56 1.06
N GLU A 93 1.64 -4.23 -0.05
CA GLU A 93 0.90 -5.16 -0.92
C GLU A 93 0.02 -6.17 -0.16
N PRO A 94 -0.84 -5.73 0.76
CA PRO A 94 -1.51 -6.61 1.72
C PRO A 94 -2.52 -7.58 1.10
N THR A 95 -2.78 -7.47 -0.19
CA THR A 95 -3.71 -8.32 -0.93
C THR A 95 -3.06 -9.11 -2.06
N THR A 96 -1.75 -9.00 -2.24
CA THR A 96 -1.00 -9.77 -3.24
C THR A 96 -1.11 -11.27 -2.95
N ALA A 97 -1.26 -12.08 -4.00
CA ALA A 97 -1.46 -13.53 -3.95
C ALA A 97 -2.76 -14.02 -3.26
N LEU A 98 -3.73 -13.13 -3.04
CA LEU A 98 -5.08 -13.49 -2.62
C LEU A 98 -6.03 -13.54 -3.83
N ASP A 99 -7.02 -14.42 -3.79
CA ASP A 99 -8.10 -14.38 -4.77
C ASP A 99 -8.98 -13.13 -4.57
N VAL A 100 -9.69 -12.71 -5.62
CA VAL A 100 -10.45 -11.46 -5.66
C VAL A 100 -11.46 -11.34 -4.52
N THR A 101 -12.08 -12.46 -4.13
CA THR A 101 -13.07 -12.46 -3.05
C THR A 101 -12.42 -12.21 -1.69
N ILE A 102 -11.31 -12.87 -1.41
CA ILE A 102 -10.55 -12.68 -0.16
C ILE A 102 -9.90 -11.31 -0.14
N GLN A 103 -9.40 -10.81 -1.29
CA GLN A 103 -8.88 -9.44 -1.41
C GLN A 103 -9.93 -8.42 -0.97
N ALA A 104 -11.16 -8.48 -1.51
CA ALA A 104 -12.24 -7.58 -1.12
C ALA A 104 -12.52 -7.63 0.39
N GLN A 105 -12.58 -8.84 0.98
CA GLN A 105 -12.79 -9.01 2.41
C GLN A 105 -11.67 -8.41 3.27
N VAL A 106 -10.42 -8.51 2.84
CA VAL A 106 -9.27 -7.91 3.54
C VAL A 106 -9.30 -6.38 3.46
N LEU A 107 -9.67 -5.81 2.31
CA LEU A 107 -9.81 -4.37 2.13
C LEU A 107 -10.95 -3.81 3.00
N ASP A 108 -12.11 -4.48 3.02
CA ASP A 108 -13.23 -4.11 3.90
C ASP A 108 -12.84 -4.19 5.38
N LEU A 109 -12.09 -5.22 5.76
CA LEU A 109 -11.55 -5.35 7.11
C LEU A 109 -10.67 -4.16 7.47
N LEU A 110 -9.69 -3.81 6.63
CA LEU A 110 -8.77 -2.69 6.88
C LEU A 110 -9.49 -1.34 6.93
N ARG A 111 -10.51 -1.13 6.09
CA ARG A 111 -11.36 0.07 6.13
C ARG A 111 -12.09 0.19 7.46
N ASN A 112 -12.76 -0.87 7.89
CA ASN A 112 -13.50 -0.90 9.15
C ASN A 112 -12.58 -0.74 10.37
N LEU A 113 -11.36 -1.27 10.31
CA LEU A 113 -10.38 -1.16 11.38
C LEU A 113 -9.82 0.27 11.49
N LYS A 114 -9.53 0.94 10.36
CA LYS A 114 -9.09 2.35 10.32
C LYS A 114 -10.00 3.22 11.21
N ASP A 115 -11.30 3.07 11.04
CA ASP A 115 -12.28 3.88 11.77
C ASP A 115 -12.36 3.50 13.26
N LYS A 116 -12.29 2.19 13.57
CA LYS A 116 -12.39 1.69 14.94
C LYS A 116 -11.21 2.06 15.83
N ILE A 117 -9.98 2.03 15.27
CA ILE A 117 -8.76 2.24 16.04
C ILE A 117 -8.16 3.64 15.87
N ASN A 118 -8.81 4.51 15.10
CA ASN A 118 -8.35 5.88 14.79
C ASN A 118 -6.90 5.93 14.30
N SER A 119 -6.55 5.05 13.37
CA SER A 119 -5.21 4.93 12.77
C SER A 119 -5.21 5.41 11.34
N SER A 120 -4.05 5.89 10.87
CA SER A 120 -3.81 6.14 9.45
C SER A 120 -3.22 4.89 8.81
N ILE A 121 -3.63 4.57 7.58
CA ILE A 121 -3.08 3.44 6.82
C ILE A 121 -2.32 3.99 5.61
N MET A 122 -1.06 3.61 5.47
CA MET A 122 -0.25 3.84 4.28
C MET A 122 -0.25 2.55 3.45
N PHE A 123 -1.03 2.55 2.37
CA PHE A 123 -1.04 1.45 1.40
C PHE A 123 0.11 1.57 0.41
N ILE A 124 0.86 0.50 0.21
CA ILE A 124 1.78 0.34 -0.91
C ILE A 124 1.17 -0.75 -1.80
N THR A 125 0.84 -0.40 -3.04
CA THR A 125 0.23 -1.34 -3.99
C THR A 125 0.43 -0.87 -5.43
N HIS A 126 0.43 -1.81 -6.36
CA HIS A 126 0.39 -1.56 -7.80
C HIS A 126 -1.04 -1.63 -8.37
N ASP A 127 -2.03 -1.99 -7.55
CA ASP A 127 -3.43 -2.07 -7.98
C ASP A 127 -4.12 -0.71 -7.85
N LEU A 128 -4.33 -0.07 -9.00
CA LEU A 128 -5.02 1.21 -9.09
C LEU A 128 -6.50 1.14 -8.66
N GLY A 129 -7.13 -0.05 -8.71
CA GLY A 129 -8.49 -0.27 -8.24
C GLY A 129 -8.56 -0.13 -6.72
N VAL A 130 -7.61 -0.77 -6.03
CA VAL A 130 -7.47 -0.67 -4.57
C VAL A 130 -7.23 0.78 -4.15
N ILE A 131 -6.33 1.50 -4.85
CA ILE A 131 -6.04 2.90 -4.53
C ILE A 131 -7.29 3.77 -4.73
N ALA A 132 -8.01 3.61 -5.84
CA ALA A 132 -9.21 4.38 -6.14
C ALA A 132 -10.32 4.20 -5.09
N GLU A 133 -10.37 3.01 -4.46
CA GLU A 133 -11.37 2.65 -3.47
C GLU A 133 -10.99 3.06 -2.04
N MET A 134 -9.69 3.02 -1.71
CA MET A 134 -9.21 3.10 -0.33
C MET A 134 -8.51 4.41 0.02
N ALA A 135 -7.91 5.09 -0.96
CA ALA A 135 -7.00 6.19 -0.67
C ALA A 135 -7.71 7.55 -0.61
N ASP A 136 -7.41 8.32 0.41
CA ASP A 136 -7.76 9.75 0.49
C ASP A 136 -6.72 10.60 -0.28
N TYR A 137 -5.44 10.20 -0.20
CA TYR A 137 -4.30 10.89 -0.81
C TYR A 137 -3.35 9.87 -1.45
N VAL A 138 -2.86 10.18 -2.64
CA VAL A 138 -2.05 9.26 -3.45
C VAL A 138 -0.67 9.86 -3.74
N VAL A 139 0.35 9.02 -3.66
CA VAL A 139 1.72 9.33 -4.04
C VAL A 139 2.14 8.36 -5.14
N VAL A 140 2.37 8.88 -6.34
CA VAL A 140 2.82 8.08 -7.49
C VAL A 140 4.34 8.11 -7.56
N MET A 141 4.95 6.93 -7.62
CA MET A 141 6.40 6.77 -7.70
C MET A 141 6.82 6.13 -9.02
N TYR A 142 7.97 6.53 -9.52
CA TYR A 142 8.64 5.92 -10.65
C TYR A 142 10.15 5.85 -10.42
N ALA A 143 10.75 4.67 -10.60
CA ALA A 143 12.17 4.41 -10.41
C ALA A 143 12.74 5.03 -9.11
N GLY A 144 12.02 4.86 -7.98
CA GLY A 144 12.44 5.35 -6.66
C GLY A 144 12.22 6.83 -6.38
N ARG A 145 11.58 7.59 -7.30
CA ARG A 145 11.27 9.00 -7.13
C ARG A 145 9.77 9.25 -7.11
N ILE A 146 9.34 10.20 -6.27
CA ILE A 146 7.97 10.73 -6.30
C ILE A 146 7.86 11.62 -7.52
N ILE A 147 6.92 11.29 -8.41
CA ILE A 147 6.69 12.01 -9.66
C ILE A 147 5.41 12.84 -9.64
N GLU A 148 4.41 12.40 -8.86
CA GLU A 148 3.14 13.10 -8.71
C GLU A 148 2.52 12.73 -7.36
N LYS A 149 1.81 13.65 -6.71
CA LYS A 149 1.04 13.40 -5.51
C LYS A 149 -0.15 14.36 -5.42
N GLY A 150 -1.25 13.89 -4.85
CA GLY A 150 -2.49 14.66 -4.72
C GLY A 150 -3.59 13.85 -4.05
N THR A 151 -4.78 14.44 -3.94
CA THR A 151 -5.97 13.67 -3.54
C THR A 151 -6.25 12.57 -4.56
N ALA A 152 -6.95 11.51 -4.16
CA ALA A 152 -7.32 10.45 -5.09
C ALA A 152 -8.09 11.02 -6.31
N GLU A 153 -9.00 11.97 -6.08
CA GLU A 153 -9.75 12.63 -7.16
C GLU A 153 -8.80 13.33 -8.16
N GLU A 154 -7.84 14.12 -7.67
CA GLU A 154 -6.87 14.83 -8.53
C GLU A 154 -6.03 13.87 -9.36
N ILE A 155 -5.53 12.81 -8.74
CA ILE A 155 -4.65 11.82 -9.40
C ILE A 155 -5.40 11.00 -10.46
N PHE A 156 -6.66 10.64 -10.19
CA PHE A 156 -7.45 9.81 -11.12
C PHE A 156 -8.17 10.62 -12.19
N ALA A 157 -8.73 11.81 -11.86
CA ALA A 157 -9.46 12.63 -12.80
C ALA A 157 -8.55 13.56 -13.61
N HIS A 158 -7.44 14.02 -13.03
CA HIS A 158 -6.54 15.01 -13.62
C HIS A 158 -5.05 14.60 -13.52
N PRO A 159 -4.67 13.37 -14.00
CA PRO A 159 -3.29 12.94 -13.96
C PRO A 159 -2.39 13.90 -14.72
N ALA A 160 -1.30 14.35 -14.11
CA ALA A 160 -0.45 15.39 -14.67
C ALA A 160 0.86 14.82 -15.24
N HIS A 161 1.54 13.92 -14.53
CA HIS A 161 2.79 13.34 -15.01
C HIS A 161 2.51 12.35 -16.17
N PRO A 162 3.29 12.37 -17.27
CA PRO A 162 3.08 11.48 -18.42
C PRO A 162 3.07 9.97 -18.07
N TYR A 163 3.84 9.55 -17.07
CA TYR A 163 3.77 8.18 -16.54
C TYR A 163 2.38 7.86 -15.95
N ASN A 164 1.84 8.77 -15.13
CA ASN A 164 0.52 8.58 -14.50
C ASN A 164 -0.60 8.60 -15.55
N ILE A 165 -0.52 9.49 -16.54
CA ILE A 165 -1.42 9.50 -17.71
C ILE A 165 -1.38 8.14 -18.42
N GLY A 166 -0.18 7.59 -18.66
CA GLY A 166 0.00 6.29 -19.26
C GLY A 166 -0.55 5.14 -18.42
N LEU A 167 -0.39 5.20 -17.09
CA LEU A 167 -0.99 4.22 -16.16
C LEU A 167 -2.52 4.23 -16.24
N MET A 168 -3.13 5.41 -16.25
CA MET A 168 -4.59 5.54 -16.38
C MET A 168 -5.09 5.02 -17.73
N ALA A 169 -4.35 5.29 -18.82
CA ALA A 169 -4.67 4.80 -20.16
C ALA A 169 -4.51 3.27 -20.31
N SER A 170 -3.68 2.65 -19.48
CA SER A 170 -3.45 1.20 -19.49
C SER A 170 -4.56 0.40 -18.82
N LYS A 171 -5.50 1.05 -18.12
CA LYS A 171 -6.62 0.37 -17.46
C LYS A 171 -7.68 -0.10 -18.47
N PRO A 172 -8.16 -1.35 -18.34
CA PRO A 172 -9.35 -1.77 -19.05
C PRO A 172 -10.56 -0.98 -18.55
N VAL A 173 -11.31 -0.35 -19.46
CA VAL A 173 -12.57 0.31 -19.13
C VAL A 173 -13.70 -0.69 -19.32
N VAL A 174 -14.44 -0.98 -18.24
CA VAL A 174 -15.59 -1.88 -18.29
C VAL A 174 -16.61 -1.37 -19.35
N GLY A 175 -16.99 -2.27 -20.29
CA GLY A 175 -17.93 -1.93 -21.34
C GLY A 175 -17.32 -1.37 -22.64
N LYS A 176 -16.00 -1.13 -22.70
CA LYS A 176 -15.31 -0.83 -23.96
C LYS A 176 -14.51 -2.06 -24.41
N GLN A 177 -14.92 -2.67 -25.52
CA GLN A 177 -14.05 -3.59 -26.25
C GLN A 177 -12.93 -2.78 -26.92
N VAL A 178 -11.69 -3.01 -26.49
CA VAL A 178 -10.48 -2.49 -27.16
C VAL A 178 -9.66 -3.68 -27.62
N ASP A 179 -9.26 -3.68 -28.87
CA ASP A 179 -8.46 -4.78 -29.46
C ASP A 179 -7.09 -4.90 -28.78
N LYS A 180 -6.56 -3.84 -28.22
CA LYS A 180 -5.30 -3.80 -27.48
C LYS A 180 -5.32 -2.72 -26.41
N LEU A 181 -4.96 -3.09 -25.18
CA LEU A 181 -4.74 -2.11 -24.12
C LEU A 181 -3.47 -1.28 -24.41
N TYR A 182 -3.52 0.00 -24.06
CA TYR A 182 -2.33 0.85 -24.10
C TYR A 182 -1.27 0.28 -23.15
N SER A 183 -0.04 0.24 -23.63
CA SER A 183 1.12 -0.14 -22.84
C SER A 183 2.19 0.93 -22.96
N ILE A 184 2.69 1.42 -21.85
CA ILE A 184 3.77 2.41 -21.81
C ILE A 184 5.02 1.77 -22.47
N PRO A 185 5.55 2.36 -23.55
CA PRO A 185 6.67 1.77 -24.30
C PRO A 185 7.98 1.76 -23.48
N GLY A 186 8.94 0.96 -23.92
CA GLY A 186 10.30 0.92 -23.37
C GLY A 186 10.39 0.15 -22.03
N LYS A 187 11.57 0.17 -21.43
CA LYS A 187 11.90 -0.52 -20.17
C LYS A 187 12.10 0.48 -19.04
N VAL A 188 11.80 0.07 -17.83
CA VAL A 188 12.15 0.83 -16.62
C VAL A 188 13.67 0.89 -16.51
N PRO A 189 14.28 2.07 -16.23
CA PRO A 189 15.73 2.19 -16.12
C PRO A 189 16.26 1.37 -14.94
N ASN A 190 17.49 0.89 -15.06
CA ASN A 190 18.17 0.24 -13.95
C ASN A 190 18.44 1.28 -12.84
N PRO A 191 18.04 1.06 -11.60
CA PRO A 191 18.17 2.04 -10.50
C PRO A 191 19.61 2.24 -10.00
N ILE A 192 20.60 1.58 -10.60
CA ILE A 192 22.02 1.69 -10.22
C ILE A 192 22.64 2.93 -10.87
N ASN A 193 23.26 3.80 -10.06
CA ASN A 193 23.98 5.00 -10.52
C ASN A 193 23.11 5.91 -11.43
N MET A 194 21.86 6.09 -11.07
CA MET A 194 20.93 6.94 -11.83
C MET A 194 21.45 8.36 -11.97
N PRO A 195 21.59 8.87 -13.20
CA PRO A 195 22.01 10.26 -13.42
C PRO A 195 20.93 11.25 -12.98
N ASN A 196 21.30 12.51 -12.81
CA ASN A 196 20.40 13.55 -12.33
C ASN A 196 19.56 14.15 -13.47
N TYR A 197 18.68 13.37 -14.09
CA TYR A 197 17.71 13.79 -15.09
C TYR A 197 16.34 13.16 -14.84
N CYS A 198 15.32 13.49 -15.66
CA CYS A 198 14.00 12.86 -15.57
C CYS A 198 14.07 11.36 -15.93
N TYR A 199 13.83 10.48 -14.95
CA TYR A 199 13.96 9.02 -15.13
C TYR A 199 12.95 8.41 -16.11
N PHE A 200 11.86 9.13 -16.40
CA PHE A 200 10.84 8.70 -17.34
C PHE A 200 11.11 9.18 -18.79
N LYS A 201 12.11 10.04 -19.04
CA LYS A 201 12.33 10.71 -20.33
C LYS A 201 12.36 9.76 -21.54
N ASP A 202 13.07 8.63 -21.42
CA ASP A 202 13.26 7.66 -22.51
C ASP A 202 11.96 6.89 -22.89
N ARG A 203 10.93 7.00 -22.06
CA ARG A 203 9.60 6.40 -22.25
C ARG A 203 8.51 7.45 -22.42
N CYS A 204 8.87 8.73 -22.38
CA CYS A 204 7.95 9.84 -22.35
C CYS A 204 7.66 10.35 -23.77
N GLU A 205 6.43 10.15 -24.26
CA GLU A 205 6.00 10.71 -25.56
C GLU A 205 5.93 12.25 -25.56
N MET A 206 5.99 12.87 -24.36
CA MET A 206 5.93 14.32 -24.15
C MET A 206 7.27 14.87 -23.65
N CYS A 207 8.38 14.19 -23.97
CA CYS A 207 9.72 14.59 -23.57
C CYS A 207 10.11 15.92 -24.22
N VAL A 208 10.73 16.81 -23.45
CA VAL A 208 11.28 18.08 -23.91
C VAL A 208 12.78 18.13 -23.62
N GLU A 209 13.52 19.01 -24.29
CA GLU A 209 14.99 19.14 -24.14
C GLU A 209 15.42 19.35 -22.66
N LYS A 210 14.65 20.10 -21.88
CA LYS A 210 14.89 20.29 -20.43
C LYS A 210 14.94 18.97 -19.64
N CYS A 211 14.31 17.88 -20.14
CA CYS A 211 14.30 16.58 -19.47
C CYS A 211 15.67 15.88 -19.44
N ASP A 212 16.62 16.30 -20.28
CA ASP A 212 18.02 15.83 -20.30
C ASP A 212 18.92 16.56 -19.27
N GLY A 213 18.40 17.62 -18.68
CA GLY A 213 19.09 18.41 -17.66
C GLY A 213 18.99 17.82 -16.27
N ALA A 214 18.80 18.67 -15.27
CA ALA A 214 18.59 18.22 -13.89
C ALA A 214 17.26 17.47 -13.70
N TYR A 215 17.12 16.69 -12.60
CA TYR A 215 15.84 16.10 -12.24
C TYR A 215 14.82 17.21 -11.95
N PRO A 216 13.57 17.16 -12.51
CA PRO A 216 12.59 18.23 -12.32
C PRO A 216 12.19 18.39 -10.85
N CYS A 217 12.18 19.61 -10.37
CA CYS A 217 11.65 19.94 -9.06
C CYS A 217 10.13 19.78 -9.02
N GLU A 218 9.58 19.65 -7.83
CA GLU A 218 8.14 19.58 -7.60
C GLU A 218 7.48 20.94 -7.89
N VAL A 219 6.41 20.93 -8.69
CA VAL A 219 5.56 22.08 -9.01
C VAL A 219 4.18 21.85 -8.41
N SER A 220 3.59 22.83 -7.75
CA SER A 220 2.22 22.78 -7.25
C SER A 220 1.24 23.17 -8.34
N LEU A 221 0.26 22.30 -8.63
CA LEU A 221 -0.86 22.54 -9.51
C LEU A 221 -2.11 23.02 -8.74
N SER A 222 -2.23 22.55 -7.50
CA SER A 222 -3.21 22.97 -6.50
C SER A 222 -2.54 22.93 -5.10
N PRO A 223 -3.22 23.30 -4.02
CA PRO A 223 -2.71 23.15 -2.66
C PRO A 223 -2.30 21.71 -2.31
N THR A 224 -2.97 20.72 -2.88
CA THR A 224 -2.76 19.29 -2.64
C THR A 224 -2.08 18.57 -3.80
N HIS A 225 -2.29 19.00 -5.05
CA HIS A 225 -1.78 18.36 -6.26
C HIS A 225 -0.40 18.91 -6.65
N LYS A 226 0.59 18.03 -6.66
CA LYS A 226 1.97 18.38 -7.01
C LYS A 226 2.57 17.38 -7.98
N VAL A 227 3.42 17.89 -8.89
CA VAL A 227 4.02 17.09 -9.96
C VAL A 227 5.48 17.47 -10.20
N SER A 228 6.35 16.48 -10.44
CA SER A 228 7.74 16.67 -10.82
C SER A 228 7.89 16.48 -12.34
N CYS A 229 7.53 17.51 -13.11
CA CYS A 229 7.56 17.46 -14.59
C CYS A 229 7.79 18.83 -15.19
N TYR A 230 8.73 18.93 -16.15
CA TYR A 230 9.08 20.20 -16.82
C TYR A 230 7.95 20.85 -17.62
N ARG A 231 6.92 20.09 -18.00
CA ARG A 231 5.73 20.61 -18.69
C ARG A 231 4.94 21.67 -17.89
N TYR A 232 5.17 21.76 -16.60
CA TYR A 232 4.43 22.63 -15.72
C TYR A 232 5.28 23.79 -15.17
N TYR A 233 6.53 23.96 -15.61
CA TYR A 233 7.42 25.03 -15.14
C TYR A 233 7.01 26.40 -15.64
N ASP A 234 6.56 26.47 -16.88
CA ASP A 234 6.21 27.76 -17.53
C ASP A 234 4.85 28.32 -17.04
N LYS A 235 4.06 27.50 -16.30
CA LYS A 235 2.80 27.95 -15.67
C LYS A 235 2.98 28.71 -14.35
N LYS A 236 4.21 28.82 -13.84
CA LYS A 236 4.51 29.53 -12.59
C LYS A 236 4.70 31.05 -12.78
N GLU A 237 4.86 31.53 -14.02
CA GLU A 237 5.07 32.95 -14.30
C GLU A 237 3.77 33.75 -14.54
N GLU A 238 2.61 33.08 -14.54
CA GLU A 238 1.31 33.71 -14.79
C GLU A 238 0.39 33.86 -13.56
N ASN A 239 0.91 33.63 -12.32
CA ASN A 239 0.13 33.84 -11.07
C ASN A 239 0.89 34.70 -10.06
#